data_d08d6f778c022d876006c287c73b8c5d
#
_entry.id   d08d6f778c022d876006c287c73b8c5d
#
_cell.length_a   1.000
_cell.length_b   1.000
_cell.length_c   1.000
_cell.angle_alpha   90.00
_cell.angle_beta   90.00
_cell.angle_gamma   90.00
#
_symmetry.space_group_name_H-M   'P 1'
#
loop_
_entity.id
_entity.type
_entity.pdbx_description
1 polymer ?
#
loop_
_entity_poly.entity_id
_entity_poly.type
_entity_poly.pdbx_seq_one_letter_code
_entity_poly.pdbx_strand_id
1 'polypeptide(L)'
;MTLYQLKVWTIAAKHQSLTKAAGELHISQPSVWHHINLLKNEYRINLYKGSSGRKIQITREGKLFVKYAANVLLQVKKLDNKFKGKRKKRGKQK
;
A
#
# COMPACT_ATOMS: atom_id res chain seq x y z
N MET A 1 -6.92 9.82 -0.38
CA MET A 1 -5.89 8.80 -0.13
C MET A 1 -6.09 8.20 1.24
N THR A 2 -6.03 6.88 1.35
CA THR A 2 -6.12 6.20 2.64
C THR A 2 -4.84 5.41 2.87
N LEU A 3 -4.59 5.07 4.13
CA LEU A 3 -3.42 4.25 4.45
C LEU A 3 -3.51 2.89 3.76
N TYR A 4 -4.72 2.35 3.66
CA TYR A 4 -4.92 1.07 2.99
C TYR A 4 -4.55 1.16 1.51
N GLN A 5 -4.91 2.25 0.86
CA GLN A 5 -4.53 2.46 -0.54
C GLN A 5 -3.02 2.50 -0.72
N LEU A 6 -2.32 3.17 0.20
CA LEU A 6 -0.86 3.18 0.18
C LEU A 6 -0.30 1.79 0.35
N LYS A 7 -0.89 1.00 1.24
CA LYS A 7 -0.46 -0.38 1.46
C LYS A 7 -0.69 -1.21 0.21
N VAL A 8 -1.84 -1.06 -0.42
CA VAL A 8 -2.16 -1.80 -1.64
C VAL A 8 -1.14 -1.50 -2.73
N TRP A 9 -0.84 -0.22 -2.95
CA TRP A 9 0.13 0.14 -3.98
C TRP A 9 1.53 -0.37 -3.65
N THR A 10 1.95 -0.26 -2.41
CA THR A 10 3.27 -0.71 -1.99
C THR A 10 3.44 -2.21 -2.23
N ILE A 11 2.41 -2.99 -1.92
CA ILE A 11 2.45 -4.43 -2.10
C ILE A 11 2.39 -4.79 -3.58
N ALA A 12 1.55 -4.10 -4.36
CA ALA A 12 1.47 -4.33 -5.79
C ALA A 12 2.81 -4.03 -6.48
N ALA A 13 3.46 -2.96 -6.06
CA ALA A 13 4.76 -2.57 -6.62
C ALA A 13 5.84 -3.56 -6.23
N LYS A 14 5.81 -4.05 -5.01
CA LYS A 14 6.77 -5.05 -4.55
C LYS A 14 6.73 -6.30 -5.41
N HIS A 15 5.55 -6.77 -5.71
CA HIS A 15 5.38 -7.98 -6.51
C HIS A 15 5.40 -7.70 -8.01
N GLN A 16 5.21 -6.45 -8.41
CA GLN A 16 4.99 -6.07 -9.81
C GLN A 16 3.88 -6.91 -10.43
N SER A 17 2.86 -7.17 -9.63
CA SER A 17 1.77 -8.06 -10.03
C SER A 17 0.52 -7.72 -9.22
N LEU A 18 -0.58 -7.50 -9.93
CA LEU A 18 -1.86 -7.28 -9.28
C LEU A 18 -2.38 -8.57 -8.66
N THR A 19 -2.13 -9.70 -9.32
CA THR A 19 -2.57 -11.00 -8.85
C THR A 19 -1.91 -11.37 -7.53
N LYS A 20 -0.59 -11.19 -7.46
CA LYS A 20 0.15 -11.52 -6.24
C LYS A 20 -0.22 -10.59 -5.10
N ALA A 21 -0.44 -9.32 -5.42
CA ALA A 21 -0.88 -8.36 -4.41
C ALA A 21 -2.23 -8.75 -3.83
N ALA A 22 -3.16 -9.14 -4.71
CA ALA A 22 -4.47 -9.60 -4.27
C ALA A 22 -4.35 -10.79 -3.33
N GLY A 23 -3.48 -11.73 -3.66
CA GLY A 23 -3.24 -12.90 -2.82
C GLY A 23 -2.71 -12.52 -1.45
N GLU A 24 -1.73 -11.63 -1.40
CA GLU A 24 -1.15 -11.22 -0.12
C GLU A 24 -2.15 -10.43 0.72
N LEU A 25 -2.97 -9.61 0.08
CA LEU A 25 -3.94 -8.78 0.77
C LEU A 25 -5.26 -9.49 1.07
N HIS A 26 -5.45 -10.68 0.53
CA HIS A 26 -6.69 -11.45 0.67
C HIS A 26 -7.90 -10.69 0.15
N ILE A 27 -7.72 -10.02 -0.98
CA ILE A 27 -8.80 -9.32 -1.68
C ILE A 27 -8.77 -9.72 -3.14
N SER A 28 -9.82 -9.35 -3.88
CA SER A 28 -9.88 -9.67 -5.30
C SER A 28 -8.93 -8.80 -6.10
N GLN A 29 -8.53 -9.29 -7.26
CA GLN A 29 -7.69 -8.51 -8.15
C GLN A 29 -8.38 -7.21 -8.60
N PRO A 30 -9.68 -7.24 -8.95
CA PRO A 30 -10.37 -5.97 -9.25
C PRO A 30 -10.33 -4.98 -8.10
N SER A 31 -10.35 -5.45 -6.84
CA SER A 31 -10.24 -4.55 -5.69
C SER A 31 -8.87 -3.89 -5.63
N VAL A 32 -7.81 -4.65 -5.90
CA VAL A 32 -6.45 -4.08 -5.97
C VAL A 32 -6.41 -2.99 -7.01
N TRP A 33 -6.89 -3.32 -8.22
CA TRP A 33 -6.91 -2.36 -9.32
C TRP A 33 -7.70 -1.11 -8.95
N HIS A 34 -8.83 -1.29 -8.29
CA HIS A 34 -9.69 -0.17 -7.90
C HIS A 34 -8.96 0.78 -6.96
N HIS A 35 -8.32 0.25 -5.93
CA HIS A 35 -7.59 1.09 -4.97
C HIS A 35 -6.45 1.85 -5.62
N ILE A 36 -5.71 1.18 -6.49
CA ILE A 36 -4.59 1.83 -7.19
C ILE A 36 -5.12 2.91 -8.12
N ASN A 37 -6.23 2.63 -8.78
CA ASN A 37 -6.82 3.59 -9.70
C ASN A 37 -7.31 4.85 -8.96
N LEU A 38 -7.83 4.69 -7.75
CA LEU A 38 -8.22 5.84 -6.95
C LEU A 38 -7.02 6.72 -6.63
N LEU A 39 -5.87 6.12 -6.33
CA LEU A 39 -4.64 6.90 -6.10
C LEU A 39 -4.21 7.63 -7.37
N LYS A 40 -4.23 6.92 -8.50
CA LYS A 40 -3.85 7.52 -9.78
C LYS A 40 -4.71 8.74 -10.08
N ASN A 41 -6.00 8.61 -9.87
CA ASN A 41 -6.93 9.69 -10.18
C ASN A 41 -6.76 10.86 -9.22
N GLU A 42 -6.54 10.57 -7.96
CA GLU A 42 -6.39 11.63 -6.96
C GLU A 42 -5.18 12.50 -7.23
N TYR A 43 -4.05 11.88 -7.58
CA TYR A 43 -2.80 12.61 -7.78
C TYR A 43 -2.50 12.87 -9.25
N ARG A 44 -3.34 12.35 -10.14
CA ARG A 44 -3.19 12.51 -11.59
C ARG A 44 -1.81 12.10 -12.08
N ILE A 45 -1.38 10.94 -11.62
CA ILE A 45 -0.12 10.36 -12.04
C ILE A 45 -0.33 8.93 -12.50
N ASN A 46 0.57 8.45 -13.34
CA ASN A 46 0.57 7.06 -13.75
C ASN A 46 1.52 6.30 -12.85
N LEU A 47 0.98 5.41 -12.03
CA LEU A 47 1.77 4.62 -11.12
C LEU A 47 2.42 3.43 -11.82
N TYR A 48 1.74 2.90 -12.82
CA TYR A 48 2.25 1.78 -13.59
C TYR A 48 1.75 1.86 -15.02
N LYS A 49 2.36 1.08 -15.90
CA LYS A 49 1.94 0.96 -17.29
C LYS A 49 2.01 -0.51 -17.71
N GLY A 50 1.37 -0.81 -18.84
CA GLY A 50 1.41 -2.14 -19.40
C GLY A 50 0.66 -3.14 -18.56
N SER A 51 -0.61 -2.99 -18.44
CA SER A 51 -1.41 -3.94 -17.69
C SER A 51 -1.97 -4.97 -18.64
N SER A 52 -1.34 -6.08 -18.72
CA SER A 52 -2.00 -7.26 -19.27
C SER A 52 -2.62 -8.02 -18.10
N GLY A 53 -3.11 -7.29 -17.12
CA GLY A 53 -3.86 -7.84 -16.00
C GLY A 53 -3.04 -8.43 -14.88
N ARG A 54 -1.90 -9.02 -15.16
CA ARG A 54 -1.13 -9.70 -14.13
C ARG A 54 0.13 -8.94 -13.76
N LYS A 55 0.97 -8.67 -14.75
CA LYS A 55 2.22 -7.97 -14.52
C LYS A 55 2.05 -6.50 -14.80
N ILE A 56 2.67 -5.70 -13.98
CA ILE A 56 2.68 -4.26 -14.18
C ILE A 56 4.13 -3.78 -14.20
N GLN A 57 4.37 -2.75 -15.00
CA GLN A 57 5.66 -2.06 -14.99
C GLN A 57 5.50 -0.79 -14.18
N ILE A 58 6.31 -0.66 -13.16
CA ILE A 58 6.23 0.51 -12.30
C ILE A 58 6.85 1.69 -13.02
N THR A 59 6.12 2.79 -13.11
CA THR A 59 6.66 3.99 -13.71
C THR A 59 7.64 4.66 -12.74
N ARG A 60 8.37 5.64 -13.27
CA ARG A 60 9.28 6.43 -12.44
C ARG A 60 8.52 7.08 -11.28
N GLU A 61 7.37 7.67 -11.59
CA GLU A 61 6.52 8.27 -10.57
C GLU A 61 5.99 7.25 -9.59
N GLY A 62 5.66 6.06 -10.11
CA GLY A 62 5.20 4.97 -9.26
C GLY A 62 6.24 4.53 -8.26
N LYS A 63 7.50 4.48 -8.69
CA LYS A 63 8.61 4.13 -7.79
C LYS A 63 8.79 5.19 -6.71
N LEU A 64 8.72 6.44 -7.12
CA LEU A 64 8.82 7.54 -6.16
C LEU A 64 7.68 7.51 -5.17
N PHE A 65 6.47 7.22 -5.65
CA PHE A 65 5.31 7.11 -4.79
C PHE A 65 5.48 5.98 -3.77
N VAL A 66 6.04 4.84 -4.20
CA VAL A 66 6.32 3.73 -3.28
C VAL A 66 7.24 4.19 -2.15
N LYS A 67 8.27 4.93 -2.50
CA LYS A 67 9.24 5.41 -1.51
C LYS A 67 8.56 6.22 -0.41
N TYR A 68 7.71 7.16 -0.80
CA TYR A 68 7.00 7.98 0.17
C TYR A 68 5.92 7.18 0.90
N ALA A 69 5.19 6.35 0.18
CA ALA A 69 4.16 5.53 0.78
C ALA A 69 4.74 4.59 1.85
N ALA A 70 5.86 3.95 1.54
CA ALA A 70 6.53 3.07 2.48
C ALA A 70 6.96 3.82 3.73
N ASN A 71 7.43 5.05 3.55
CA ASN A 71 7.85 5.87 4.68
C ASN A 71 6.67 6.24 5.56
N VAL A 72 5.56 6.63 4.96
CA VAL A 72 4.34 6.94 5.72
C VAL A 72 3.89 5.71 6.51
N LEU A 73 3.85 4.55 5.86
CA LEU A 73 3.44 3.32 6.52
C LEU A 73 4.37 2.93 7.65
N LEU A 74 5.66 3.17 7.47
CA LEU A 74 6.63 2.92 8.52
C LEU A 74 6.38 3.81 9.73
N GLN A 75 6.07 5.07 9.51
CA GLN A 75 5.77 5.99 10.60
C GLN A 75 4.53 5.57 11.35
N VAL A 76 3.51 5.11 10.64
CA VAL A 76 2.30 4.60 11.27
C VAL A 76 2.64 3.38 12.14
N LYS A 77 3.47 2.49 11.63
CA LYS A 77 3.87 1.30 12.38
C LYS A 77 4.63 1.68 13.65
N LYS A 78 5.53 2.64 13.55
CA LYS A 78 6.28 3.13 14.71
C LYS A 78 5.36 3.75 15.74
N LEU A 79 4.39 4.52 15.28
CA LEU A 79 3.41 5.13 16.16
C LEU A 79 2.61 4.06 16.90
N ASP A 80 2.12 3.08 16.17
CA ASP A 80 1.36 1.98 16.76
C ASP A 80 2.19 1.21 17.78
N ASN A 81 3.42 0.86 17.40
CA ASN A 81 4.28 0.09 18.30
C ASN A 81 4.58 0.85 19.59
N LYS A 82 4.79 2.14 19.46
CA LYS A 82 5.13 2.94 20.62
C LYS A 82 3.94 3.09 21.58
N PHE A 83 2.77 3.37 21.05
CA PHE A 83 1.63 3.72 21.89
C PHE A 83 0.71 2.54 22.19
N LYS A 84 0.47 1.69 21.22
CA LYS A 84 -0.36 0.51 21.47
C LYS A 84 0.34 -0.48 22.36
N GLY A 85 1.65 -0.65 22.17
CA GLY A 85 2.44 -1.51 23.04
C GLY A 85 2.43 -1.05 24.47
N LYS A 86 2.62 0.24 24.67
CA LYS A 86 2.58 0.83 26.02
C LYS A 86 1.20 0.67 26.62
N ARG A 87 0.17 0.89 25.81
CA ARG A 87 -1.19 0.78 26.31
C ARG A 87 -1.51 -0.62 26.81
N LYS A 88 -1.02 -1.62 26.12
CA LYS A 88 -1.20 -3.01 26.54
C LYS A 88 -0.57 -3.25 27.91
N LYS A 89 0.64 -2.76 28.10
CA LYS A 89 1.32 -2.90 29.37
C LYS A 89 0.59 -2.19 30.48
N ARG A 90 0.09 -1.01 30.19
CA ARG A 90 -0.68 -0.26 31.17
C ARG A 90 -1.97 -0.99 31.56
N GLY A 91 -2.61 -1.57 30.56
CA GLY A 91 -3.83 -2.32 30.82
C GLY A 91 -3.61 -3.40 31.84
N LYS A 92 -2.46 -4.04 31.82
CA LYS A 92 -2.16 -5.08 32.78
C LYS A 92 -1.96 -4.54 34.20
N GLN A 93 -1.49 -3.33 34.29
CA GLN A 93 -1.20 -2.73 35.57
C GLN A 93 -2.45 -2.23 36.26
N LYS A 94 -3.50 -2.08 35.52
CA LYS A 94 -4.76 -1.69 36.11
C LYS A 94 -5.48 -2.87 36.68
#